data_640275d097f4340dc83d38361e57be1a
#
_entry.id   640275d097f4340dc83d38361e57be1a
#
_cell.length_a   1.000
_cell.length_b   1.000
_cell.length_c   1.000
_cell.angle_alpha   90.00
_cell.angle_beta   90.00
_cell.angle_gamma   90.00
#
_symmetry.space_group_name_H-M   'P 1'
#
loop_
_entity.id
_entity.type
_entity.pdbx_description
1 polymer ?
#
loop_
_entity_poly.entity_id
_entity_poly.type
_entity_poly.pdbx_seq_one_letter_code
_entity_poly.pdbx_strand_id
1 'polypeptide(L)'
;GVWSYLKQFMYTKFVIIVDHDIDARKWDDVIWAISTNVDAARDVTMIENTPIDYLDFASPVEGLGSKMGIDATAKTPPETTRDWGRKIRMSDDIIDEVTRKWQEYGLPGSGTPIWKTTDEQK
;
A
#
# COMPACT_ATOMS: atom_id res chain seq x y z
N GLY A 1 -11.01 11.27 -12.56
CA GLY A 1 -10.08 10.73 -11.69
C GLY A 1 -9.47 11.71 -10.71
N VAL A 2 -8.70 11.19 -9.79
CA VAL A 2 -8.06 11.97 -8.71
C VAL A 2 -7.23 13.13 -9.26
N TRP A 3 -6.60 12.95 -10.41
CA TRP A 3 -5.66 13.92 -10.96
C TRP A 3 -6.29 14.96 -11.89
N SER A 4 -7.58 14.83 -12.24
CA SER A 4 -8.18 15.63 -13.30
C SER A 4 -9.26 16.61 -12.86
N TYR A 5 -9.85 16.47 -11.69
CA TYR A 5 -11.03 17.24 -11.34
C TYR A 5 -10.76 18.52 -10.54
N LEU A 6 -9.75 18.55 -9.71
CA LEU A 6 -9.51 19.70 -8.82
C LEU A 6 -8.04 20.13 -8.93
N LYS A 7 -7.82 21.44 -8.92
CA LYS A 7 -6.47 22.00 -8.97
C LYS A 7 -5.57 21.48 -7.85
N GLN A 8 -6.15 21.24 -6.67
CA GLN A 8 -5.39 20.73 -5.54
C GLN A 8 -4.78 19.36 -5.80
N PHE A 9 -5.35 18.58 -6.71
CA PHE A 9 -4.79 17.27 -7.06
C PHE A 9 -3.61 17.35 -8.03
N MET A 10 -3.30 18.53 -8.55
CA MET A 10 -2.06 18.69 -9.32
C MET A 10 -0.82 18.39 -8.48
N TYR A 11 -0.92 18.53 -7.16
CA TYR A 11 0.18 18.24 -6.23
C TYR A 11 0.34 16.75 -5.93
N THR A 12 -0.66 15.94 -6.23
CA THR A 12 -0.62 14.50 -5.98
C THR A 12 0.17 13.82 -7.10
N LYS A 13 1.31 13.26 -6.76
CA LYS A 13 2.21 12.61 -7.70
C LYS A 13 1.98 11.11 -7.79
N PHE A 14 1.79 10.47 -6.66
CA PHE A 14 1.59 9.02 -6.55
C PHE A 14 0.25 8.74 -5.88
N VAL A 15 -0.49 7.77 -6.42
CA VAL A 15 -1.69 7.23 -5.79
C VAL A 15 -1.52 5.72 -5.67
N ILE A 16 -1.62 5.21 -4.46
CA ILE A 16 -1.54 3.78 -4.17
C ILE A 16 -2.87 3.36 -3.56
N ILE A 17 -3.55 2.42 -4.22
CA ILE A 17 -4.84 1.91 -3.75
C ILE A 17 -4.58 0.58 -3.06
N VAL A 18 -5.10 0.43 -1.84
CA VAL A 18 -4.96 -0.78 -1.04
C VAL A 18 -6.33 -1.26 -0.56
N ASP A 19 -6.41 -2.53 -0.19
CA ASP A 19 -7.61 -3.11 0.40
C ASP A 19 -7.88 -2.51 1.79
N HIS A 20 -9.13 -2.64 2.25
CA HIS A 20 -9.57 -2.09 3.54
C HIS A 20 -8.84 -2.68 4.75
N ASP A 21 -8.27 -3.87 4.63
CA ASP A 21 -7.52 -4.53 5.71
C ASP A 21 -6.05 -4.08 5.79
N ILE A 22 -5.62 -3.19 4.88
CA ILE A 22 -4.29 -2.59 4.89
C ILE A 22 -4.38 -1.20 5.51
N ASP A 23 -3.52 -0.90 6.49
CA ASP A 23 -3.46 0.43 7.06
C ASP A 23 -2.64 1.36 6.15
N ALA A 24 -3.34 2.24 5.43
CA ALA A 24 -2.73 3.18 4.50
C ALA A 24 -1.77 4.18 5.19
N ARG A 25 -1.80 4.28 6.51
CA ARG A 25 -0.92 5.15 7.29
C ARG A 25 0.35 4.45 7.76
N LYS A 26 0.45 3.14 7.54
CA LYS A 26 1.63 2.34 7.89
C LYS A 26 2.38 1.94 6.64
N TRP A 27 3.58 2.47 6.50
CA TRP A 27 4.41 2.21 5.33
C TRP A 27 4.71 0.73 5.13
N ASP A 28 4.97 0.00 6.21
CA ASP A 28 5.22 -1.44 6.15
C ASP A 28 4.04 -2.21 5.56
N ASP A 29 2.82 -1.86 5.95
CA ASP A 29 1.59 -2.47 5.41
C ASP A 29 1.43 -2.17 3.91
N VAL A 30 1.63 -0.92 3.53
CA VAL A 30 1.51 -0.50 2.13
C VAL A 30 2.55 -1.20 1.25
N ILE A 31 3.80 -1.27 1.70
CA ILE A 31 4.88 -1.96 0.99
C ILE A 31 4.58 -3.46 0.87
N TRP A 32 4.04 -4.07 1.93
CA TRP A 32 3.62 -5.46 1.86
C TRP A 32 2.56 -5.67 0.78
N ALA A 33 1.55 -4.79 0.72
CA ALA A 33 0.49 -4.88 -0.29
C ALA A 33 1.05 -4.72 -1.71
N ILE A 34 1.95 -3.78 -1.93
CA ILE A 34 2.62 -3.60 -3.22
C ILE A 34 3.41 -4.84 -3.60
N SER A 35 4.19 -5.39 -2.66
CA SER A 35 5.07 -6.53 -2.93
C SER A 35 4.31 -7.82 -3.23
N THR A 36 3.12 -7.98 -2.68
CA THR A 36 2.35 -9.23 -2.79
C THR A 36 1.25 -9.18 -3.84
N ASN A 37 0.72 -8.01 -4.17
CA ASN A 37 -0.48 -7.91 -5.02
C ASN A 37 -0.23 -7.27 -6.39
N VAL A 38 0.88 -6.57 -6.59
CA VAL A 38 1.10 -5.78 -7.80
C VAL A 38 1.91 -6.55 -8.83
N ASP A 39 1.36 -6.61 -10.04
CA ASP A 39 2.14 -6.86 -11.26
C ASP A 39 2.21 -5.55 -12.04
N ALA A 40 3.42 -5.06 -12.29
CA ALA A 40 3.60 -3.70 -12.81
C ALA A 40 2.87 -3.46 -14.14
N ALA A 41 2.85 -4.45 -15.03
CA ALA A 41 2.19 -4.28 -16.33
C ALA A 41 0.66 -4.20 -16.21
N ARG A 42 0.08 -4.93 -15.26
CA ARG A 42 -1.37 -4.96 -15.04
C ARG A 42 -1.84 -3.80 -14.17
N ASP A 43 -1.09 -3.46 -13.12
CA ASP A 43 -1.60 -2.71 -11.98
C ASP A 43 -1.03 -1.29 -11.85
N VAL A 44 -0.06 -0.92 -12.69
CA VAL A 44 0.54 0.41 -12.66
C VAL A 44 0.05 1.24 -13.86
N THR A 45 -0.44 2.45 -13.57
CA THR A 45 -0.85 3.40 -14.58
C THR A 45 0.08 4.61 -14.54
N MET A 46 0.66 4.94 -15.68
CA MET A 46 1.50 6.14 -15.84
C MET A 46 0.73 7.16 -16.67
N ILE A 47 0.73 8.41 -16.22
CA ILE A 47 0.14 9.53 -16.96
C ILE A 47 1.22 10.58 -17.15
N GLU A 48 1.55 10.86 -18.39
CA GLU A 48 2.57 11.84 -18.77
C GLU A 48 1.95 13.21 -19.08
N ASN A 49 2.77 14.23 -19.08
CA ASN A 49 2.40 15.59 -19.48
C ASN A 49 1.24 16.16 -18.67
N THR A 50 1.31 16.01 -17.35
CA THR A 50 0.33 16.55 -16.42
C THR A 50 0.85 17.83 -15.78
N PRO A 51 -0.05 18.79 -15.44
CA PRO A 51 0.34 19.96 -14.65
C PRO A 51 0.86 19.54 -13.28
N ILE A 52 1.95 20.19 -12.85
CA ILE A 52 2.55 20.00 -11.53
C ILE A 52 2.87 21.36 -10.93
N ASP A 53 3.19 21.35 -9.62
CA ASP A 53 3.66 22.54 -8.94
C ASP A 53 5.05 22.94 -9.48
N TYR A 54 5.25 24.24 -9.66
CA TYR A 54 6.56 24.79 -10.08
C TYR A 54 7.69 24.49 -9.08
N LEU A 55 7.34 24.15 -7.84
CA LEU A 55 8.31 23.73 -6.81
C LEU A 55 8.74 22.27 -6.95
N ASP A 56 8.12 21.53 -7.83
CA ASP A 56 8.50 20.13 -8.08
C ASP A 56 9.66 20.06 -9.07
N PHE A 57 10.87 20.11 -8.56
CA PHE A 57 12.09 20.08 -9.37
C PHE A 57 12.48 18.68 -9.89
N ALA A 58 11.73 17.65 -9.50
CA ALA A 58 11.99 16.29 -9.99
C ALA A 58 11.53 16.08 -11.44
N SER A 59 10.67 16.96 -11.95
CA SER A 59 10.23 16.88 -13.34
C SER A 59 11.30 17.39 -14.31
N PRO A 60 11.34 16.88 -15.55
CA PRO A 60 12.29 17.36 -16.56
C PRO A 60 11.98 18.76 -17.09
N VAL A 61 10.73 19.22 -16.92
CA VAL A 61 10.27 20.52 -17.42
C VAL A 61 9.46 21.22 -16.35
N GLU A 62 9.71 22.52 -16.15
CA GLU A 62 8.97 23.30 -15.16
C GLU A 62 7.46 23.29 -15.46
N GLY A 63 6.68 23.01 -14.44
CA GLY A 63 5.22 23.00 -14.51
C GLY A 63 4.61 21.81 -15.21
N LEU A 64 5.41 20.88 -15.71
CA LEU A 64 4.92 19.71 -16.45
C LEU A 64 5.65 18.45 -16.02
N GLY A 65 4.90 17.44 -15.63
CA GLY A 65 5.47 16.19 -15.15
C GLY A 65 4.57 15.00 -15.42
N SER A 66 4.78 13.95 -14.68
CA SER A 66 4.01 12.71 -14.80
C SER A 66 3.53 12.24 -13.44
N LYS A 67 2.56 11.33 -13.46
CA LYS A 67 1.95 10.76 -12.27
C LYS A 67 1.86 9.25 -12.39
N MET A 68 1.84 8.57 -11.26
CA MET A 68 1.76 7.12 -11.21
C MET A 68 0.65 6.67 -10.27
N GLY A 69 -0.19 5.76 -10.75
CA GLY A 69 -1.15 5.04 -9.92
C GLY A 69 -0.77 3.58 -9.79
N ILE A 70 -0.89 3.03 -8.60
CA ILE A 70 -0.61 1.62 -8.31
C ILE A 70 -1.84 1.01 -7.67
N ASP A 71 -2.39 -0.03 -8.28
CA ASP A 71 -3.46 -0.83 -7.70
C ASP A 71 -2.86 -2.00 -6.92
N ALA A 72 -2.70 -1.82 -5.62
CA ALA A 72 -2.14 -2.82 -4.72
C ALA A 72 -3.22 -3.65 -4.00
N THR A 73 -4.41 -3.75 -4.57
CA THR A 73 -5.48 -4.59 -4.05
C THR A 73 -5.31 -6.04 -4.49
N ALA A 74 -5.90 -6.98 -3.73
CA ALA A 74 -5.99 -8.38 -4.14
C ALA A 74 -6.84 -8.48 -5.42
N LYS A 75 -6.49 -9.41 -6.29
CA LYS A 75 -7.15 -9.55 -7.60
C LYS A 75 -8.17 -10.68 -7.58
N THR A 76 -9.24 -10.47 -8.32
CA THR A 76 -10.31 -11.45 -8.52
C THR A 76 -10.61 -11.58 -10.02
N PRO A 77 -11.23 -12.69 -10.47
CA PRO A 77 -11.60 -12.77 -11.88
C PRO A 77 -12.55 -11.62 -12.27
N PRO A 78 -12.41 -11.04 -13.48
CA PRO A 78 -11.50 -11.42 -14.55
C PRO A 78 -10.10 -10.78 -14.51
N GLU A 79 -9.73 -10.08 -13.45
CA GLU A 79 -8.42 -9.41 -13.33
C GLU A 79 -7.26 -10.40 -13.38
N THR A 80 -7.49 -11.60 -12.86
CA THR A 80 -6.53 -12.70 -12.91
C THR A 80 -7.26 -14.02 -13.10
N THR A 81 -6.61 -14.98 -13.76
CA THR A 81 -7.09 -16.36 -13.87
C THR A 81 -6.46 -17.27 -12.82
N ARG A 82 -5.50 -16.77 -12.05
CA ARG A 82 -4.84 -17.54 -11.00
C ARG A 82 -5.69 -17.57 -9.73
N ASP A 83 -5.62 -18.68 -9.02
CA ASP A 83 -6.15 -18.73 -7.66
C ASP A 83 -5.33 -17.80 -6.77
N TRP A 84 -6.01 -16.85 -6.14
CA TRP A 84 -5.33 -15.87 -5.30
C TRP A 84 -4.96 -16.50 -3.96
N GLY A 85 -3.71 -16.31 -3.56
CA GLY A 85 -3.22 -16.85 -2.30
C GLY A 85 -3.88 -16.24 -1.07
N ARG A 86 -3.89 -16.99 0.01
CA ARG A 86 -4.34 -16.49 1.31
C ARG A 86 -3.15 -15.96 2.10
N LYS A 87 -3.38 -14.92 2.88
CA LYS A 87 -2.37 -14.43 3.82
C LYS A 87 -2.05 -15.52 4.84
N ILE A 88 -0.76 -15.80 5.03
CA ILE A 88 -0.32 -16.71 6.07
C ILE A 88 -0.47 -15.99 7.41
N ARG A 89 -1.25 -16.58 8.29
CA ARG A 89 -1.52 -16.02 9.60
C ARG A 89 -1.70 -17.14 10.61
N MET A 90 -1.07 -16.98 11.79
CA MET A 90 -1.32 -17.87 12.91
C MET A 90 -2.70 -17.57 13.52
N SER A 91 -3.26 -18.56 14.27
CA SER A 91 -4.49 -18.33 15.00
C SER A 91 -4.34 -17.22 16.04
N ASP A 92 -5.43 -16.55 16.37
CA ASP A 92 -5.41 -15.48 17.37
C ASP A 92 -4.89 -15.94 18.73
N ASP A 93 -5.23 -17.16 19.15
CA ASP A 93 -4.74 -17.74 20.41
C ASP A 93 -3.22 -17.82 20.44
N ILE A 94 -2.61 -18.27 19.35
CA ILE A 94 -1.15 -18.37 19.25
C ILE A 94 -0.50 -16.98 19.21
N ILE A 95 -1.10 -16.05 18.48
CA ILE A 95 -0.62 -14.66 18.41
C ILE A 95 -0.63 -14.04 19.81
N ASP A 96 -1.71 -14.20 20.55
CA ASP A 96 -1.85 -13.65 21.90
C ASP A 96 -0.86 -14.29 22.87
N GLU A 97 -0.64 -15.60 22.80
CA GLU A 97 0.32 -16.29 23.63
C GLU A 97 1.74 -15.82 23.37
N VAL A 98 2.15 -15.76 22.10
CA VAL A 98 3.49 -15.30 21.72
C VAL A 98 3.69 -13.83 22.12
N THR A 99 2.70 -12.97 21.91
CA THR A 99 2.78 -11.56 22.28
C THR A 99 2.92 -11.39 23.79
N ARG A 100 2.16 -12.16 24.58
CA ARG A 100 2.24 -12.11 26.04
C ARG A 100 3.61 -12.54 26.56
N LYS A 101 4.24 -13.54 25.93
CA LYS A 101 5.52 -14.09 26.34
C LYS A 101 6.72 -13.46 25.64
N TRP A 102 6.51 -12.40 24.86
CA TRP A 102 7.55 -11.86 23.97
C TRP A 102 8.85 -11.52 24.69
N GLN A 103 8.75 -10.91 25.87
CA GLN A 103 9.94 -10.53 26.64
C GLN A 103 10.71 -11.75 27.17
N GLU A 104 10.00 -12.85 27.45
CA GLU A 104 10.65 -14.09 27.89
C GLU A 104 11.54 -14.69 26.81
N TYR A 105 11.26 -14.38 25.51
CA TYR A 105 12.07 -14.87 24.40
C TYR A 105 13.33 -14.03 24.16
N GLY A 106 13.51 -12.92 24.88
CA GLY A 106 14.68 -12.05 24.72
C GLY A 106 14.75 -11.31 23.40
N LEU A 107 13.62 -11.10 22.74
CA LEU A 107 13.55 -10.42 21.44
C LEU A 107 13.18 -8.94 21.60
N PRO A 108 13.64 -8.07 20.70
CA PRO A 108 13.28 -6.65 20.75
C PRO A 108 11.83 -6.41 20.32
N GLY A 109 11.27 -5.27 20.72
CA GLY A 109 9.92 -4.85 20.35
C GLY A 109 8.84 -5.43 21.24
N SER A 110 7.57 -5.31 20.80
CA SER A 110 6.39 -5.74 21.56
C SER A 110 5.89 -7.13 21.18
N GLY A 111 6.35 -7.68 20.07
CA GLY A 111 5.86 -8.94 19.55
C GLY A 111 4.49 -8.86 18.85
N THR A 112 3.89 -7.68 18.76
CA THR A 112 2.59 -7.50 18.12
C THR A 112 2.75 -7.48 16.60
N PRO A 113 2.12 -8.40 15.86
CA PRO A 113 2.19 -8.39 14.39
C PRO A 113 1.56 -7.14 13.80
N ILE A 114 2.07 -6.69 12.65
CA ILE A 114 1.57 -5.51 11.95
C ILE A 114 0.08 -5.61 11.67
N TRP A 115 -0.39 -6.75 11.14
CA TRP A 115 -1.80 -6.94 10.81
C TRP A 115 -2.71 -6.91 12.04
N LYS A 116 -2.26 -7.39 13.20
CA LYS A 116 -3.06 -7.33 14.43
C LYS A 116 -3.20 -5.90 14.93
N THR A 117 -2.14 -5.11 14.86
CA THR A 117 -2.20 -3.69 15.20
C THR A 117 -3.17 -2.94 14.29
N THR A 118 -3.18 -3.26 13.00
CA THR A 118 -4.11 -2.69 12.02
C THR A 118 -5.55 -3.03 12.37
N ASP A 119 -5.83 -4.29 12.73
CA ASP A 119 -7.16 -4.74 13.14
C ASP A 119 -7.65 -4.03 14.40
N GLU A 120 -6.76 -3.78 15.35
CA GLU A 120 -7.09 -3.05 16.58
C GLU A 120 -7.42 -1.58 16.36
N GLN A 121 -6.98 -1.00 15.25
CA GLN A 121 -7.25 0.39 14.90
C GLN A 121 -8.58 0.59 14.17
N LYS A 122 -9.23 -0.48 13.79
CA LYS A 122 -10.54 -0.47 13.17
C LYS A 122 -11.64 -0.49 14.22
#